data_f0144e1f83d1fce66376d020357edc4f
#
_entry.id   f0144e1f83d1fce66376d020357edc4f
#
_cell.length_a   1.000
_cell.length_b   1.000
_cell.length_c   1.000
_cell.angle_alpha   90.00
_cell.angle_beta   90.00
_cell.angle_gamma   90.00
#
_symmetry.space_group_name_H-M   'P 1'
#
loop_
_entity.id
_entity.type
_entity.pdbx_description
1 polymer ?
#
loop_
_entity_poly.entity_id
_entity_poly.type
_entity_poly.pdbx_seq_one_letter_code
_entity_poly.pdbx_strand_id
1 'polypeptide(L)'
;MRFLHLSDLHLGKRVCEFSMLDDQRYILEQILSLLDSTPVDGVLLAGDLYDKPVPPAEAVRLLDWFLTQLAERRLPVFAISGNHDSADRIAFGSALLQNSRVYVSPVFSGAPVPIPLTDEYGTLDVYLLPFLKPAMVRHVWPDEPVESYNDALACVLRHCPPDPAHRSVLVAHQFAAGAACCESEEVSVGGVDSVDASLFDAFDYVALGHLHSPQKVGRDAVRYCGTPLKYSFSEAGQHKSATFVEFGLKGDVSITTAPLTPKHDLREVH
;
A
#
# COMPACT_ATOMS: atom_id res chain seq x y z
N MET A 1 7.50 6.03 16.57
CA MET A 1 7.56 4.85 15.69
C MET A 1 7.90 5.24 14.27
N ARG A 2 8.68 4.40 13.57
CA ARG A 2 9.04 4.61 12.15
C ARG A 2 8.58 3.42 11.31
N PHE A 3 7.98 3.69 10.16
CA PHE A 3 7.54 2.65 9.22
C PHE A 3 8.17 2.83 7.85
N LEU A 4 8.37 1.72 7.15
CA LEU A 4 8.62 1.70 5.71
C LEU A 4 7.28 1.53 4.99
N HIS A 5 6.94 2.45 4.09
CA HIS A 5 5.76 2.38 3.23
C HIS A 5 6.18 2.00 1.82
N LEU A 6 5.65 0.88 1.34
CA LEU A 6 5.79 0.32 0.00
C LEU A 6 4.40 -0.01 -0.55
N SER A 7 4.27 -0.02 -1.87
CA SER A 7 3.07 -0.46 -2.58
C SER A 7 3.41 -0.94 -3.99
N ASP A 8 2.42 -1.50 -4.67
CA ASP A 8 2.47 -1.75 -6.11
C ASP A 8 3.73 -2.53 -6.53
N LEU A 9 3.98 -3.64 -5.80
CA LEU A 9 5.11 -4.53 -6.08
C LEU A 9 4.93 -5.23 -7.43
N HIS A 10 3.67 -5.49 -7.83
CA HIS A 10 3.30 -6.15 -9.08
C HIS A 10 4.17 -7.38 -9.39
N LEU A 11 4.40 -8.24 -8.38
CA LEU A 11 5.26 -9.41 -8.55
C LEU A 11 4.76 -10.30 -9.67
N GLY A 12 5.65 -10.65 -10.60
CA GLY A 12 5.33 -11.39 -11.81
C GLY A 12 4.99 -10.52 -13.02
N LYS A 13 5.14 -9.18 -12.92
CA LYS A 13 5.00 -8.23 -14.04
C LYS A 13 5.90 -8.61 -15.21
N ARG A 14 5.39 -8.40 -16.40
CA ARG A 14 6.16 -8.47 -17.65
C ARG A 14 6.08 -7.12 -18.36
N VAL A 15 7.20 -6.62 -18.82
CA VAL A 15 7.28 -5.39 -19.63
C VAL A 15 7.82 -5.78 -21.00
N CYS A 16 7.08 -5.53 -22.08
CA CYS A 16 7.43 -5.91 -23.45
C CYS A 16 7.86 -7.40 -23.54
N GLU A 17 7.09 -8.30 -22.93
CA GLU A 17 7.35 -9.75 -22.85
C GLU A 17 8.58 -10.14 -21.99
N PHE A 18 9.35 -9.22 -21.45
CA PHE A 18 10.42 -9.51 -20.49
C PHE A 18 9.87 -9.70 -19.08
N SER A 19 10.29 -10.78 -18.41
CA SER A 19 9.96 -11.01 -17.02
C SER A 19 10.74 -10.05 -16.13
N MET A 20 10.04 -9.38 -15.21
CA MET A 20 10.65 -8.48 -14.23
C MET A 20 11.08 -9.17 -12.94
N LEU A 21 10.88 -10.49 -12.80
CA LEU A 21 11.10 -11.20 -11.54
C LEU A 21 12.51 -11.06 -10.97
N ASP A 22 13.54 -11.08 -11.83
CA ASP A 22 14.94 -10.92 -11.38
C ASP A 22 15.21 -9.50 -10.88
N ASP A 23 14.65 -8.48 -11.56
CA ASP A 23 14.71 -7.10 -11.14
C ASP A 23 13.91 -6.85 -9.87
N GLN A 24 12.73 -7.49 -9.76
CA GLN A 24 11.90 -7.44 -8.56
C GLN A 24 12.61 -8.07 -7.37
N ARG A 25 13.28 -9.19 -7.56
CA ARG A 25 14.09 -9.79 -6.50
C ARG A 25 15.22 -8.85 -6.08
N TYR A 26 15.97 -8.32 -7.02
CA TYR A 26 17.07 -7.39 -6.77
C TYR A 26 16.62 -6.16 -5.96
N ILE A 27 15.49 -5.54 -6.35
CA ILE A 27 14.99 -4.36 -5.64
C ILE A 27 14.49 -4.69 -4.23
N LEU A 28 13.88 -5.86 -4.02
CA LEU A 28 13.49 -6.32 -2.69
C LEU A 28 14.72 -6.59 -1.81
N GLU A 29 15.80 -7.14 -2.35
CA GLU A 29 17.08 -7.29 -1.64
C GLU A 29 17.68 -5.93 -1.25
N GLN A 30 17.59 -4.91 -2.12
CA GLN A 30 18.00 -3.54 -1.80
C GLN A 30 17.14 -2.95 -0.66
N ILE A 31 15.82 -3.16 -0.69
CA ILE A 31 14.91 -2.73 0.37
C ILE A 31 15.27 -3.40 1.71
N LEU A 32 15.56 -4.70 1.72
CA LEU A 32 16.02 -5.40 2.93
C LEU A 32 17.33 -4.82 3.47
N SER A 33 18.26 -4.48 2.58
CA SER A 33 19.51 -3.82 2.96
C SER A 33 19.30 -2.42 3.54
N LEU A 34 18.31 -1.68 3.03
CA LEU A 34 17.89 -0.39 3.62
C LEU A 34 17.33 -0.58 5.03
N LEU A 35 16.51 -1.61 5.26
CA LEU A 35 15.96 -1.93 6.58
C LEU A 35 17.05 -2.35 7.58
N ASP A 36 18.10 -3.04 7.12
CA ASP A 36 19.24 -3.43 7.95
C ASP A 36 20.07 -2.20 8.39
N SER A 37 20.11 -1.14 7.58
CA SER A 37 20.83 0.12 7.85
C SER A 37 19.97 1.22 8.49
N THR A 38 18.66 1.16 8.30
CA THR A 38 17.71 2.15 8.80
C THR A 38 16.60 1.43 9.58
N PRO A 39 16.73 1.32 10.91
CA PRO A 39 15.77 0.62 11.73
C PRO A 39 14.35 1.20 11.61
N VAL A 40 13.36 0.32 11.49
CA VAL A 40 11.93 0.64 11.47
C VAL A 40 11.18 -0.25 12.46
N ASP A 41 10.00 0.19 12.88
CA ASP A 41 9.10 -0.55 13.77
C ASP A 41 8.09 -1.41 13.00
N GLY A 42 8.01 -1.25 11.68
CA GLY A 42 7.15 -2.07 10.81
C GLY A 42 7.19 -1.66 9.34
N VAL A 43 6.52 -2.46 8.51
CA VAL A 43 6.42 -2.27 7.07
C VAL A 43 4.96 -2.21 6.65
N LEU A 44 4.57 -1.17 5.91
CA LEU A 44 3.24 -0.99 5.33
C LEU A 44 3.32 -1.40 3.86
N LEU A 45 2.49 -2.36 3.43
CA LEU A 45 2.36 -2.82 2.06
C LEU A 45 0.97 -2.45 1.54
N ALA A 46 0.88 -1.34 0.81
CA ALA A 46 -0.38 -0.72 0.43
C ALA A 46 -0.96 -1.29 -0.89
N GLY A 47 -1.03 -2.60 -1.02
CA GLY A 47 -1.72 -3.31 -2.11
C GLY A 47 -0.89 -3.54 -3.37
N ASP A 48 -1.51 -4.22 -4.33
CA ASP A 48 -0.94 -4.68 -5.59
C ASP A 48 0.39 -5.43 -5.41
N LEU A 49 0.31 -6.45 -4.53
CA LEU A 49 1.44 -7.32 -4.24
C LEU A 49 1.80 -8.16 -5.46
N TYR A 50 0.79 -8.62 -6.20
CA TYR A 50 0.94 -9.34 -7.46
C TYR A 50 0.44 -8.52 -8.66
N ASP A 51 0.98 -8.81 -9.85
CA ASP A 51 0.53 -8.20 -11.10
C ASP A 51 -0.84 -8.71 -11.57
N LYS A 52 -1.26 -9.89 -11.10
CA LYS A 52 -2.51 -10.54 -11.52
C LYS A 52 -3.16 -11.31 -10.38
N PRO A 53 -4.51 -11.44 -10.39
CA PRO A 53 -5.24 -12.19 -9.37
C PRO A 53 -4.82 -13.67 -9.28
N VAL A 54 -4.28 -14.23 -10.36
CA VAL A 54 -3.67 -15.57 -10.40
C VAL A 54 -2.20 -15.41 -10.78
N PRO A 55 -1.32 -15.19 -9.79
CA PRO A 55 0.10 -14.96 -10.02
C PRO A 55 0.81 -16.24 -10.46
N PRO A 56 1.90 -16.15 -11.22
CA PRO A 56 2.76 -17.29 -11.50
C PRO A 56 3.44 -17.78 -10.21
N ALA A 57 3.78 -19.07 -10.16
CA ALA A 57 4.36 -19.68 -8.96
C ALA A 57 5.66 -19.02 -8.50
N GLU A 58 6.44 -18.49 -9.44
CA GLU A 58 7.68 -17.76 -9.17
C GLU A 58 7.40 -16.46 -8.38
N ALA A 59 6.34 -15.72 -8.74
CA ALA A 59 5.94 -14.52 -8.01
C ALA A 59 5.46 -14.86 -6.59
N VAL A 60 4.71 -15.98 -6.43
CA VAL A 60 4.28 -16.45 -5.12
C VAL A 60 5.49 -16.77 -4.24
N ARG A 61 6.48 -17.50 -4.78
CA ARG A 61 7.72 -17.80 -4.04
C ARG A 61 8.53 -16.54 -3.70
N LEU A 62 8.49 -15.52 -4.56
CA LEU A 62 9.19 -14.26 -4.30
C LEU A 62 8.54 -13.46 -3.18
N LEU A 63 7.21 -13.39 -3.13
CA LEU A 63 6.50 -12.74 -2.02
C LEU A 63 6.70 -13.51 -0.71
N ASP A 64 6.56 -14.83 -0.73
CA ASP A 64 6.80 -15.69 0.43
C ASP A 64 8.21 -15.48 1.01
N TRP A 65 9.22 -15.49 0.14
CA TRP A 65 10.60 -15.19 0.55
C TRP A 65 10.72 -13.79 1.18
N PHE A 66 10.14 -12.76 0.56
CA PHE A 66 10.24 -11.39 1.07
C PHE A 66 9.57 -11.26 2.45
N LEU A 67 8.36 -11.78 2.61
CA LEU A 67 7.65 -11.79 3.90
C LEU A 67 8.44 -12.58 4.96
N THR A 68 9.04 -13.71 4.59
CA THR A 68 9.91 -14.50 5.47
C THR A 68 11.11 -13.67 5.93
N GLN A 69 11.78 -12.96 5.01
CA GLN A 69 12.92 -12.09 5.35
C GLN A 69 12.53 -10.96 6.32
N LEU A 70 11.32 -10.39 6.19
CA LEU A 70 10.80 -9.40 7.13
C LEU A 70 10.48 -10.02 8.49
N ALA A 71 9.86 -11.22 8.51
CA ALA A 71 9.55 -11.93 9.74
C ALA A 71 10.80 -12.36 10.51
N GLU A 72 11.86 -12.81 9.82
CA GLU A 72 13.17 -13.14 10.43
C GLU A 72 13.80 -11.91 11.12
N ARG A 73 13.57 -10.71 10.58
CA ARG A 73 13.96 -9.43 11.20
C ARG A 73 13.03 -9.00 12.33
N ARG A 74 11.99 -9.79 12.61
CA ARG A 74 10.93 -9.50 13.60
C ARG A 74 10.18 -8.20 13.33
N LEU A 75 10.15 -7.76 12.07
CA LEU A 75 9.41 -6.58 11.65
C LEU A 75 7.93 -6.92 11.47
N PRO A 76 7.01 -6.22 12.12
CA PRO A 76 5.59 -6.29 11.80
C PRO A 76 5.35 -5.86 10.35
N VAL A 77 4.53 -6.62 9.64
CA VAL A 77 4.11 -6.30 8.28
C VAL A 77 2.61 -6.06 8.28
N PHE A 78 2.19 -4.97 7.68
CA PHE A 78 0.78 -4.56 7.53
C PHE A 78 0.46 -4.49 6.05
N ALA A 79 -0.21 -5.52 5.54
CA ALA A 79 -0.45 -5.69 4.11
C ALA A 79 -1.94 -5.67 3.76
N ILE A 80 -2.27 -5.07 2.64
CA ILE A 80 -3.60 -5.10 2.06
C ILE A 80 -3.55 -5.64 0.63
N SER A 81 -4.69 -6.08 0.10
CA SER A 81 -4.84 -6.36 -1.33
C SER A 81 -5.20 -5.09 -2.09
N GLY A 82 -4.64 -4.92 -3.29
CA GLY A 82 -5.01 -3.90 -4.26
C GLY A 82 -6.01 -4.40 -5.29
N ASN A 83 -6.17 -3.66 -6.43
CA ASN A 83 -7.12 -4.03 -7.48
C ASN A 83 -6.61 -5.14 -8.40
N HIS A 84 -5.30 -5.33 -8.52
CA HIS A 84 -4.69 -6.45 -9.25
C HIS A 84 -4.68 -7.75 -8.46
N ASP A 85 -4.77 -7.69 -7.14
CA ASP A 85 -4.72 -8.85 -6.27
C ASP A 85 -6.07 -9.59 -6.20
N SER A 86 -6.02 -10.88 -5.89
CA SER A 86 -7.17 -11.60 -5.36
C SER A 86 -7.18 -11.45 -3.84
N ALA A 87 -8.14 -10.72 -3.28
CA ALA A 87 -8.25 -10.53 -1.83
C ALA A 87 -8.30 -11.86 -1.06
N ASP A 88 -9.01 -12.88 -1.60
CA ASP A 88 -9.07 -14.23 -1.00
C ASP A 88 -7.71 -14.92 -0.94
N ARG A 89 -6.90 -14.76 -1.99
CA ARG A 89 -5.56 -15.37 -2.04
C ARG A 89 -4.56 -14.66 -1.14
N ILE A 90 -4.63 -13.32 -1.08
CA ILE A 90 -3.79 -12.53 -0.16
C ILE A 90 -4.17 -12.81 1.28
N ALA A 91 -5.46 -12.90 1.61
CA ALA A 91 -5.94 -13.20 2.95
C ALA A 91 -5.76 -14.67 3.39
N PHE A 92 -5.35 -15.56 2.46
CA PHE A 92 -5.15 -16.97 2.78
C PHE A 92 -4.12 -17.15 3.89
N GLY A 93 -4.51 -17.84 4.96
CA GLY A 93 -3.63 -18.12 6.10
C GLY A 93 -3.36 -16.90 7.00
N SER A 94 -4.05 -15.77 6.82
CA SER A 94 -3.82 -14.52 7.57
C SER A 94 -3.82 -14.72 9.09
N ALA A 95 -4.73 -15.55 9.62
CA ALA A 95 -4.77 -15.85 11.05
C ALA A 95 -3.51 -16.59 11.56
N LEU A 96 -2.87 -17.41 10.72
CA LEU A 96 -1.61 -18.09 11.05
C LEU A 96 -0.43 -17.10 10.95
N LEU A 97 -0.44 -16.24 9.94
CA LEU A 97 0.60 -15.24 9.69
C LEU A 97 0.72 -14.21 10.82
N GLN A 98 -0.38 -13.90 11.51
CA GLN A 98 -0.39 -13.01 12.68
C GLN A 98 0.56 -13.48 13.79
N ASN A 99 0.77 -14.80 13.96
CA ASN A 99 1.73 -15.33 14.92
C ASN A 99 3.17 -14.92 14.59
N SER A 100 3.46 -14.61 13.32
CA SER A 100 4.73 -14.07 12.84
C SER A 100 4.71 -12.56 12.66
N ARG A 101 3.70 -11.88 13.23
CA ARG A 101 3.48 -10.43 13.13
C ARG A 101 3.26 -9.93 11.68
N VAL A 102 2.77 -10.79 10.80
CA VAL A 102 2.34 -10.42 9.44
C VAL A 102 0.81 -10.30 9.46
N TYR A 103 0.35 -9.06 9.46
CA TYR A 103 -1.06 -8.69 9.48
C TYR A 103 -1.52 -8.42 8.05
N VAL A 104 -2.42 -9.24 7.57
CA VAL A 104 -3.00 -9.11 6.23
C VAL A 104 -4.46 -8.73 6.37
N SER A 105 -4.91 -7.75 5.60
CA SER A 105 -6.33 -7.40 5.57
C SER A 105 -7.17 -8.61 5.15
N PRO A 106 -8.28 -8.89 5.83
CA PRO A 106 -9.25 -9.87 5.35
C PRO A 106 -9.89 -9.40 4.03
N VAL A 107 -10.60 -10.29 3.38
CA VAL A 107 -11.56 -9.89 2.34
C VAL A 107 -12.54 -8.90 2.97
N PHE A 108 -12.85 -7.82 2.25
CA PHE A 108 -13.73 -6.78 2.79
C PHE A 108 -15.08 -7.36 3.21
N SER A 109 -15.40 -7.21 4.48
CA SER A 109 -16.65 -7.70 5.08
C SER A 109 -17.25 -6.71 6.10
N GLY A 110 -16.72 -5.50 6.18
CA GLY A 110 -17.15 -4.45 7.10
C GLY A 110 -16.03 -3.45 7.42
N ALA A 111 -16.25 -2.64 8.42
CA ALA A 111 -15.29 -1.65 8.86
C ALA A 111 -13.98 -2.31 9.34
N PRO A 112 -12.79 -1.81 8.94
CA PRO A 112 -11.53 -2.35 9.42
C PRO A 112 -11.37 -2.12 10.92
N VAL A 113 -10.92 -3.18 11.63
CA VAL A 113 -10.59 -3.12 13.05
C VAL A 113 -9.13 -2.65 13.19
N PRO A 114 -8.84 -1.63 14.00
CA PRO A 114 -7.48 -1.14 14.20
C PRO A 114 -6.58 -2.18 14.87
N ILE A 115 -5.32 -2.20 14.45
CA ILE A 115 -4.26 -2.99 15.07
C ILE A 115 -3.42 -2.02 15.93
N PRO A 116 -3.53 -2.07 17.27
CA PRO A 116 -2.84 -1.13 18.13
C PRO A 116 -1.36 -1.49 18.31
N LEU A 117 -0.52 -0.49 18.20
CA LEU A 117 0.90 -0.52 18.57
C LEU A 117 1.14 0.52 19.67
N THR A 118 2.15 0.33 20.51
CA THR A 118 2.44 1.25 21.61
C THR A 118 3.93 1.57 21.70
N ASP A 119 4.26 2.85 21.87
CA ASP A 119 5.60 3.35 22.18
C ASP A 119 5.52 4.43 23.27
N GLU A 120 6.61 5.17 23.47
CA GLU A 120 6.71 6.27 24.45
C GLU A 120 5.74 7.43 24.20
N TYR A 121 5.22 7.58 22.99
CA TYR A 121 4.23 8.60 22.59
C TYR A 121 2.78 8.12 22.68
N GLY A 122 2.55 6.89 23.19
CA GLY A 122 1.22 6.30 23.35
C GLY A 122 0.83 5.33 22.22
N THR A 123 -0.46 5.16 22.02
CA THR A 123 -1.00 4.20 21.03
C THR A 123 -0.95 4.77 19.62
N LEU A 124 -0.63 3.90 18.67
CA LEU A 124 -0.75 4.13 17.23
C LEU A 124 -1.60 3.00 16.64
N ASP A 125 -2.73 3.34 16.08
CA ASP A 125 -3.67 2.41 15.47
C ASP A 125 -3.42 2.29 13.96
N VAL A 126 -3.19 1.07 13.48
CA VAL A 126 -3.03 0.77 12.05
C VAL A 126 -4.31 0.17 11.50
N TYR A 127 -4.93 0.83 10.53
CA TYR A 127 -6.14 0.40 9.84
C TYR A 127 -5.78 -0.17 8.47
N LEU A 128 -6.23 -1.40 8.18
CA LEU A 128 -5.97 -2.09 6.91
C LEU A 128 -7.25 -2.10 6.07
N LEU A 129 -7.31 -1.25 5.05
CA LEU A 129 -8.45 -1.14 4.15
C LEU A 129 -8.05 -1.65 2.75
N PRO A 130 -8.46 -2.86 2.33
CA PRO A 130 -8.19 -3.37 1.00
C PRO A 130 -8.89 -2.54 -0.06
N PHE A 131 -8.52 -2.73 -1.33
CA PHE A 131 -9.20 -2.08 -2.45
C PHE A 131 -10.71 -2.27 -2.39
N LEU A 132 -11.45 -1.19 -2.51
CA LEU A 132 -12.90 -1.16 -2.43
C LEU A 132 -13.55 -0.93 -3.78
N LYS A 133 -14.66 -1.65 -4.02
CA LYS A 133 -15.62 -1.32 -5.09
C LYS A 133 -16.96 -0.97 -4.44
N PRO A 134 -17.75 -0.05 -5.01
CA PRO A 134 -19.07 0.32 -4.47
C PRO A 134 -19.98 -0.87 -4.20
N ALA A 135 -19.95 -1.87 -5.09
CA ALA A 135 -20.75 -3.09 -4.93
C ALA A 135 -20.41 -3.90 -3.66
N MET A 136 -19.14 -3.90 -3.24
CA MET A 136 -18.70 -4.60 -2.02
C MET A 136 -19.28 -3.92 -0.77
N VAL A 137 -19.28 -2.59 -0.77
CA VAL A 137 -19.79 -1.79 0.35
C VAL A 137 -21.32 -1.91 0.45
N ARG A 138 -22.04 -1.83 -0.70
CA ARG A 138 -23.50 -2.10 -0.74
C ARG A 138 -23.88 -3.48 -0.26
N HIS A 139 -23.02 -4.48 -0.47
CA HIS A 139 -23.29 -5.83 0.04
C HIS A 139 -23.26 -5.90 1.58
N VAL A 140 -22.36 -5.14 2.20
CA VAL A 140 -22.22 -5.09 3.67
C VAL A 140 -23.26 -4.17 4.30
N TRP A 141 -23.51 -3.01 3.70
CA TRP A 141 -24.46 -2.00 4.18
C TRP A 141 -25.49 -1.67 3.08
N PRO A 142 -26.50 -2.52 2.87
CA PRO A 142 -27.45 -2.38 1.77
C PRO A 142 -28.36 -1.14 1.88
N ASP A 143 -28.53 -0.60 3.08
CA ASP A 143 -29.36 0.59 3.34
C ASP A 143 -28.59 1.91 3.17
N GLU A 144 -27.27 1.86 2.96
CA GLU A 144 -26.44 3.05 2.74
C GLU A 144 -26.45 3.47 1.26
N PRO A 145 -26.61 4.78 0.97
CA PRO A 145 -26.64 5.29 -0.40
C PRO A 145 -25.22 5.32 -1.00
N VAL A 146 -24.73 4.20 -1.50
CA VAL A 146 -23.40 4.05 -2.08
C VAL A 146 -23.52 3.86 -3.59
N GLU A 147 -23.21 4.89 -4.37
CA GLU A 147 -23.24 4.86 -5.84
C GLU A 147 -21.84 4.89 -6.45
N SER A 148 -20.94 5.69 -5.88
CA SER A 148 -19.58 5.93 -6.36
C SER A 148 -18.51 5.31 -5.45
N TYR A 149 -17.25 5.31 -5.91
CA TYR A 149 -16.10 4.96 -5.08
C TYR A 149 -15.92 5.92 -3.90
N ASN A 150 -16.23 7.19 -4.13
CA ASN A 150 -16.21 8.20 -3.09
C ASN A 150 -17.22 7.90 -1.98
N ASP A 151 -18.46 7.55 -2.35
CA ASP A 151 -19.50 7.16 -1.37
C ASP A 151 -19.10 5.89 -0.62
N ALA A 152 -18.51 4.93 -1.34
CA ALA A 152 -18.03 3.68 -0.74
C ALA A 152 -16.98 3.94 0.33
N LEU A 153 -15.94 4.72 0.01
CA LEU A 153 -14.91 5.08 0.97
C LEU A 153 -15.48 5.89 2.13
N ALA A 154 -16.29 6.91 1.85
CA ALA A 154 -16.94 7.73 2.87
C ALA A 154 -17.81 6.89 3.82
N CYS A 155 -18.57 5.91 3.29
CA CYS A 155 -19.37 4.99 4.08
C CYS A 155 -18.48 4.18 5.03
N VAL A 156 -17.42 3.54 4.52
CA VAL A 156 -16.53 2.72 5.35
C VAL A 156 -15.86 3.56 6.44
N LEU A 157 -15.33 4.75 6.11
CA LEU A 157 -14.63 5.60 7.07
C LEU A 157 -15.57 6.16 8.17
N ARG A 158 -16.85 6.38 7.86
CA ARG A 158 -17.85 6.72 8.89
C ARG A 158 -18.08 5.58 9.90
N HIS A 159 -17.92 4.33 9.49
CA HIS A 159 -18.08 3.16 10.36
C HIS A 159 -16.80 2.80 11.14
N CYS A 160 -15.66 3.43 10.83
CA CYS A 160 -14.39 3.22 11.54
C CYS A 160 -13.64 4.54 11.78
N PRO A 161 -14.25 5.52 12.47
CA PRO A 161 -13.54 6.76 12.79
C PRO A 161 -12.35 6.44 13.69
N PRO A 162 -11.16 7.02 13.42
CA PRO A 162 -10.00 6.83 14.30
C PRO A 162 -10.26 7.46 15.67
N ASP A 163 -9.73 6.83 16.72
CA ASP A 163 -9.79 7.41 18.08
C ASP A 163 -8.97 8.72 18.08
N PRO A 164 -9.58 9.85 18.45
CA PRO A 164 -8.90 11.14 18.48
C PRO A 164 -7.74 11.21 19.49
N ALA A 165 -7.73 10.33 20.48
CA ALA A 165 -6.63 10.24 21.47
C ALA A 165 -5.42 9.44 20.96
N HIS A 166 -5.61 8.60 19.95
CA HIS A 166 -4.55 7.76 19.39
C HIS A 166 -3.98 8.37 18.10
N ARG A 167 -2.70 8.10 17.83
CA ARG A 167 -2.12 8.28 16.50
C ARG A 167 -2.73 7.25 15.56
N SER A 168 -2.89 7.58 14.28
CA SER A 168 -3.59 6.71 13.35
C SER A 168 -2.94 6.65 11.98
N VAL A 169 -2.82 5.43 11.46
CA VAL A 169 -2.37 5.14 10.09
C VAL A 169 -3.45 4.37 9.36
N LEU A 170 -3.85 4.88 8.21
CA LEU A 170 -4.67 4.13 7.26
C LEU A 170 -3.77 3.60 6.13
N VAL A 171 -3.80 2.29 5.90
CA VAL A 171 -3.23 1.67 4.70
C VAL A 171 -4.39 1.41 3.74
N ALA A 172 -4.36 2.02 2.56
CA ALA A 172 -5.45 1.94 1.59
C ALA A 172 -4.92 1.88 0.15
N HIS A 173 -5.76 1.37 -0.76
CA HIS A 173 -5.42 1.26 -2.17
C HIS A 173 -6.57 1.85 -3.00
N GLN A 174 -6.53 3.16 -3.22
CA GLN A 174 -7.60 3.91 -3.89
C GLN A 174 -7.00 5.03 -4.74
N PHE A 175 -7.71 5.39 -5.83
CA PHE A 175 -7.36 6.54 -6.64
C PHE A 175 -7.92 7.83 -6.03
N ALA A 176 -7.06 8.70 -5.52
CA ALA A 176 -7.46 9.98 -4.96
C ALA A 176 -7.47 11.09 -6.04
N ALA A 177 -8.54 11.85 -6.09
CA ALA A 177 -8.72 12.93 -7.06
C ALA A 177 -7.59 13.98 -6.98
N GLY A 178 -7.13 14.45 -8.14
CA GLY A 178 -6.06 15.45 -8.25
C GLY A 178 -4.64 14.85 -8.26
N ALA A 179 -4.49 13.54 -8.12
CA ALA A 179 -3.22 12.86 -8.30
C ALA A 179 -2.89 12.67 -9.80
N ALA A 180 -1.59 12.66 -10.13
CA ALA A 180 -1.10 12.42 -11.48
C ALA A 180 -0.97 10.92 -11.75
N CYS A 181 -1.48 10.47 -12.91
CA CYS A 181 -1.45 9.08 -13.35
C CYS A 181 -0.44 8.85 -14.46
N CYS A 182 0.03 7.61 -14.61
CA CYS A 182 0.80 7.12 -15.75
C CYS A 182 0.04 6.01 -16.51
N GLU A 183 0.54 5.62 -17.69
CA GLU A 183 -0.16 4.67 -18.57
C GLU A 183 -0.25 3.24 -18.03
N SER A 184 0.57 2.90 -17.03
CA SER A 184 0.62 1.57 -16.42
C SER A 184 -0.47 1.33 -15.36
N GLU A 185 -1.21 2.38 -15.00
CA GLU A 185 -2.26 2.33 -13.98
C GLU A 185 -3.63 2.10 -14.61
N GLU A 186 -4.43 1.23 -13.99
CA GLU A 186 -5.82 0.99 -14.40
C GLU A 186 -6.74 2.04 -13.78
N VAL A 187 -6.79 3.23 -14.39
CA VAL A 187 -7.68 4.32 -13.98
C VAL A 187 -8.85 4.41 -14.95
N SER A 188 -10.07 4.47 -14.43
CA SER A 188 -11.27 4.56 -15.26
C SER A 188 -11.35 5.89 -16.01
N VAL A 189 -11.83 5.83 -17.25
CA VAL A 189 -12.02 7.02 -18.09
C VAL A 189 -12.95 8.03 -17.39
N GLY A 190 -12.48 9.26 -17.22
CA GLY A 190 -13.24 10.33 -16.58
C GLY A 190 -13.15 10.35 -15.05
N GLY A 191 -12.27 9.55 -14.43
CA GLY A 191 -12.05 9.60 -12.98
C GLY A 191 -13.23 9.12 -12.13
N VAL A 192 -14.07 8.24 -12.69
CA VAL A 192 -15.29 7.72 -12.03
C VAL A 192 -14.96 6.91 -10.76
N ASP A 193 -13.73 6.41 -10.65
CA ASP A 193 -13.19 5.65 -9.53
C ASP A 193 -12.40 6.51 -8.53
N SER A 194 -12.35 7.83 -8.73
CA SER A 194 -11.63 8.74 -7.84
C SER A 194 -12.39 9.00 -6.54
N VAL A 195 -11.61 9.16 -5.45
CA VAL A 195 -12.12 9.54 -4.13
C VAL A 195 -11.57 10.91 -3.72
N ASP A 196 -12.34 11.66 -2.94
CA ASP A 196 -11.90 12.95 -2.41
C ASP A 196 -10.84 12.74 -1.32
N ALA A 197 -9.70 13.42 -1.46
CA ALA A 197 -8.61 13.33 -0.50
C ALA A 197 -8.98 13.81 0.90
N SER A 198 -9.99 14.68 1.04
CA SER A 198 -10.48 15.17 2.33
C SER A 198 -11.09 14.07 3.20
N LEU A 199 -11.53 12.96 2.61
CA LEU A 199 -11.99 11.78 3.36
C LEU A 199 -10.91 11.20 4.29
N PHE A 200 -9.65 11.47 4.01
CA PHE A 200 -8.52 10.99 4.78
C PHE A 200 -8.07 11.91 5.92
N ASP A 201 -8.72 13.07 6.10
CA ASP A 201 -8.25 14.11 7.03
C ASP A 201 -8.22 13.68 8.51
N ALA A 202 -9.04 12.70 8.88
CA ALA A 202 -9.09 12.20 10.24
C ALA A 202 -7.86 11.37 10.66
N PHE A 203 -7.03 10.90 9.72
CA PHE A 203 -5.86 10.07 9.98
C PHE A 203 -4.59 10.92 10.03
N ASP A 204 -3.64 10.56 10.91
CA ASP A 204 -2.34 11.25 10.97
C ASP A 204 -1.50 10.96 9.73
N TYR A 205 -1.55 9.73 9.21
CA TYR A 205 -0.91 9.32 7.96
C TYR A 205 -1.79 8.37 7.15
N VAL A 206 -1.76 8.52 5.83
CA VAL A 206 -2.43 7.59 4.91
C VAL A 206 -1.41 7.04 3.91
N ALA A 207 -1.14 5.76 4.04
CA ALA A 207 -0.29 5.00 3.14
C ALA A 207 -1.12 4.53 1.95
N LEU A 208 -1.02 5.24 0.82
CA LEU A 208 -1.74 4.93 -0.41
C LEU A 208 -0.88 4.08 -1.36
N GLY A 209 -1.49 3.06 -1.95
CA GLY A 209 -1.08 2.41 -3.18
C GLY A 209 -2.04 2.70 -4.33
N HIS A 210 -1.78 2.17 -5.50
CA HIS A 210 -2.48 2.30 -6.76
C HIS A 210 -1.75 3.17 -7.79
N LEU A 211 -1.15 4.28 -7.39
CA LEU A 211 -0.41 5.13 -8.32
C LEU A 211 1.09 4.87 -8.26
N HIS A 212 1.69 4.73 -9.44
CA HIS A 212 3.07 4.30 -9.59
C HIS A 212 4.09 5.41 -9.36
N SER A 213 3.65 6.68 -9.42
CA SER A 213 4.50 7.84 -9.14
C SER A 213 4.46 8.23 -7.66
N PRO A 214 5.61 8.36 -6.97
CA PRO A 214 5.65 8.88 -5.61
C PRO A 214 5.11 10.32 -5.58
N GLN A 215 4.01 10.54 -4.84
CA GLN A 215 3.37 11.85 -4.76
C GLN A 215 2.48 11.98 -3.52
N LYS A 216 2.24 13.22 -3.12
CA LYS A 216 1.25 13.56 -2.10
C LYS A 216 -0.08 13.96 -2.75
N VAL A 217 -1.17 13.83 -2.00
CA VAL A 217 -2.48 14.32 -2.41
C VAL A 217 -3.08 15.18 -1.28
N GLY A 218 -3.40 16.42 -1.59
CA GLY A 218 -3.84 17.39 -0.59
C GLY A 218 -2.72 17.77 0.38
N ARG A 219 -2.53 17.00 1.44
CA ARG A 219 -1.48 17.21 2.46
C ARG A 219 -0.35 16.18 2.36
N ASP A 220 0.83 16.49 2.91
CA ASP A 220 2.03 15.65 2.81
C ASP A 220 1.84 14.24 3.41
N ALA A 221 1.00 14.12 4.44
CA ALA A 221 0.72 12.87 5.13
C ALA A 221 -0.29 11.96 4.43
N VAL A 222 -0.90 12.37 3.31
CA VAL A 222 -1.68 11.50 2.40
C VAL A 222 -0.83 11.26 1.15
N ARG A 223 -0.29 10.03 1.01
CA ARG A 223 0.82 9.84 0.09
C ARG A 223 0.80 8.49 -0.60
N TYR A 224 1.06 8.51 -1.91
CA TYR A 224 1.51 7.36 -2.69
C TYR A 224 3.02 7.24 -2.57
N CYS A 225 3.51 6.05 -2.22
CA CYS A 225 4.97 5.79 -2.24
C CYS A 225 5.47 5.48 -3.65
N GLY A 226 4.57 5.12 -4.56
CA GLY A 226 4.88 4.66 -5.91
C GLY A 226 5.41 3.23 -5.95
N THR A 227 5.61 2.72 -7.17
CA THR A 227 6.21 1.41 -7.40
C THR A 227 7.71 1.41 -7.10
N PRO A 228 8.29 0.29 -6.65
CA PRO A 228 9.74 0.18 -6.43
C PRO A 228 10.54 0.11 -7.73
N LEU A 229 9.92 -0.24 -8.85
CA LEU A 229 10.49 -0.32 -10.19
C LEU A 229 9.61 0.43 -11.21
N LYS A 230 10.15 0.74 -12.37
CA LYS A 230 9.38 1.27 -13.51
C LYS A 230 8.72 0.11 -14.26
N TYR A 231 7.42 0.18 -14.46
CA TYR A 231 6.64 -0.88 -15.11
C TYR A 231 6.07 -0.47 -16.47
N SER A 232 6.31 0.77 -16.90
CA SER A 232 6.00 1.25 -18.26
C SER A 232 7.00 2.31 -18.72
N PHE A 233 7.04 2.58 -20.03
CA PHE A 233 7.88 3.64 -20.60
C PHE A 233 7.41 5.03 -20.19
N SER A 234 6.13 5.23 -19.87
CA SER A 234 5.64 6.49 -19.30
C SER A 234 6.28 6.83 -17.95
N GLU A 235 6.85 5.84 -17.27
CA GLU A 235 7.59 6.01 -16.01
C GLU A 235 9.10 6.25 -16.21
N ALA A 236 9.62 6.28 -17.47
CA ALA A 236 11.06 6.37 -17.76
C ALA A 236 11.75 7.55 -17.05
N GLY A 237 11.07 8.69 -16.95
CA GLY A 237 11.55 9.88 -16.24
C GLY A 237 11.39 9.87 -14.72
N GLN A 238 10.77 8.85 -14.12
CA GLN A 238 10.52 8.81 -12.68
C GLN A 238 11.74 8.32 -11.90
N HIS A 239 11.87 8.81 -10.67
CA HIS A 239 12.84 8.32 -9.69
C HIS A 239 12.11 7.51 -8.62
N LYS A 240 12.38 6.21 -8.57
CA LYS A 240 11.76 5.29 -7.62
C LYS A 240 12.43 5.38 -6.25
N SER A 241 11.62 5.25 -5.19
CA SER A 241 12.10 5.37 -3.82
C SER A 241 11.29 4.54 -2.84
N ALA A 242 11.89 4.17 -1.72
CA ALA A 242 11.21 3.67 -0.54
C ALA A 242 10.84 4.87 0.35
N THR A 243 9.61 4.90 0.88
CA THR A 243 9.14 5.99 1.74
C THR A 243 9.21 5.58 3.20
N PHE A 244 9.90 6.36 4.01
CA PHE A 244 9.94 6.23 5.47
C PHE A 244 9.03 7.28 6.10
N VAL A 245 8.20 6.85 7.03
CA VAL A 245 7.33 7.72 7.82
C VAL A 245 7.63 7.53 9.30
N GLU A 246 7.83 8.62 10.02
CA GLU A 246 8.13 8.63 11.44
C GLU A 246 7.07 9.41 12.21
N PHE A 247 6.55 8.79 13.26
CA PHE A 247 5.51 9.33 14.13
C PHE A 247 6.10 9.73 15.48
N GLY A 248 6.03 11.01 15.80
CA GLY A 248 6.26 11.55 17.13
C GLY A 248 4.97 11.59 17.96
N LEU A 249 4.67 12.72 18.59
CA LEU A 249 3.38 12.98 19.22
C LEU A 249 2.25 12.97 18.19
N LYS A 250 0.99 12.88 18.66
CA LYS A 250 -0.16 12.95 17.75
C LYS A 250 -0.11 14.20 16.88
N GLY A 251 -0.27 14.01 15.56
CA GLY A 251 -0.16 15.06 14.56
C GLY A 251 1.28 15.36 14.10
N ASP A 252 2.30 14.82 14.77
CA ASP A 252 3.69 14.98 14.36
C ASP A 252 4.14 13.80 13.49
N VAL A 253 4.19 14.03 12.18
CA VAL A 253 4.55 13.04 11.17
C VAL A 253 5.64 13.61 10.27
N SER A 254 6.77 12.95 10.21
CA SER A 254 7.84 13.27 9.27
C SER A 254 8.01 12.20 8.21
N ILE A 255 8.31 12.63 6.99
CA ILE A 255 8.39 11.75 5.81
C ILE A 255 9.74 11.97 5.13
N THR A 256 10.44 10.87 4.90
CA THR A 256 11.70 10.86 4.14
C THR A 256 11.66 9.76 3.09
N THR A 257 12.48 9.88 2.05
CA THR A 257 12.57 8.87 0.99
C THR A 257 14.01 8.43 0.80
N ALA A 258 14.21 7.14 0.53
CA ALA A 258 15.48 6.58 0.11
C ALA A 258 15.38 6.16 -1.37
N PRO A 259 16.31 6.57 -2.25
CA PRO A 259 16.25 6.21 -3.65
C PRO A 259 16.42 4.69 -3.83
N LEU A 260 15.69 4.14 -4.79
CA LEU A 260 15.81 2.77 -5.23
C LEU A 260 16.45 2.75 -6.61
N THR A 261 17.52 1.97 -6.78
CA THR A 261 18.27 1.87 -8.02
C THR A 261 17.96 0.53 -8.69
N PRO A 262 17.31 0.50 -9.86
CA PRO A 262 17.00 -0.75 -10.54
C PRO A 262 18.29 -1.43 -11.05
N LYS A 263 18.27 -2.74 -11.18
CA LYS A 263 19.34 -3.51 -11.84
C LYS A 263 19.39 -3.20 -13.34
N HIS A 264 18.22 -3.17 -13.98
CA HIS A 264 18.02 -2.74 -15.35
C HIS A 264 17.01 -1.60 -15.38
N ASP A 265 17.40 -0.46 -15.96
CA ASP A 265 16.53 0.71 -15.99
C ASP A 265 15.79 0.84 -17.33
N LEU A 266 14.53 1.30 -17.28
CA LEU A 266 13.79 1.67 -18.48
C LEU A 266 14.20 3.07 -18.90
N ARG A 267 14.66 3.19 -20.16
CA ARG A 267 15.10 4.46 -20.78
C ARG A 267 14.53 4.59 -22.19
N GLU A 268 14.18 5.79 -22.55
CA GLU A 268 13.94 6.16 -23.93
C GLU A 268 15.30 6.57 -24.57
N VAL A 269 15.61 5.97 -25.72
CA VAL A 269 16.80 6.31 -26.51
C VAL A 269 16.32 6.96 -27.79
N HIS A 270 16.66 8.23 -27.99
CA HIS A 270 16.35 9.02 -29.19
C HIS A 270 17.50 9.02 -30.20
#